data_f996b7b23cbf8568f40728d6afe2e90c
#
_entry.id   f996b7b23cbf8568f40728d6afe2e90c
#
_cell.length_a   1.000
_cell.length_b   1.000
_cell.length_c   1.000
_cell.angle_alpha   90.00
_cell.angle_beta   90.00
_cell.angle_gamma   90.00
#
_symmetry.space_group_name_H-M   'P 1'
#
loop_
_entity.id
_entity.type
_entity.pdbx_description
1 polymer ?
#
loop_
_entity_poly.entity_id
_entity_poly.type
_entity_poly.pdbx_seq_one_letter_code
_entity_poly.pdbx_strand_id
1 'polypeptide(L)'
;IRDRDVNLWFRPLDLERESQTYYEARREAWITVHGEDTPFDGESFLQDARLHCGRTPWGVTCAMAGDRMAGLIQLDPERYAKDGAGYIPFCYIVPQLRAQGLGVQLIGQAVSFYRPLGRQYLRLRCASYNTPAQHFYQRYGFYKIGEEQGSRVPLDILEKYIGYDR
;
A
#
# COMPACT_ATOMS: atom_id res chain seq x y z
N ILE A 1 -26.69 8.20 1.31
CA ILE A 1 -25.49 7.82 0.55
C ILE A 1 -24.66 6.91 1.42
N ARG A 2 -24.32 5.79 0.89
CA ARG A 2 -23.46 4.84 1.58
C ARG A 2 -22.01 5.25 1.40
N ASP A 3 -21.21 5.12 2.43
CA ASP A 3 -19.78 5.46 2.36
C ASP A 3 -19.07 4.69 1.26
N ARG A 4 -19.53 3.47 0.97
CA ARG A 4 -18.99 2.65 -0.12
C ARG A 4 -19.27 3.22 -1.52
N ASP A 5 -20.13 4.24 -1.61
CA ASP A 5 -20.39 4.92 -2.88
C ASP A 5 -19.42 6.08 -3.10
N VAL A 6 -18.50 6.31 -2.18
CA VAL A 6 -17.47 7.33 -2.33
C VAL A 6 -16.46 6.89 -3.39
N ASN A 7 -16.28 7.74 -4.39
CA ASN A 7 -15.24 7.56 -5.40
C ASN A 7 -14.01 8.34 -4.99
N LEU A 8 -12.90 7.63 -4.87
CA LEU A 8 -11.62 8.25 -4.56
C LEU A 8 -10.97 8.76 -5.86
N TRP A 9 -10.29 9.89 -5.76
CA TRP A 9 -9.37 10.32 -6.80
C TRP A 9 -7.96 10.31 -6.23
N PHE A 10 -6.96 10.27 -7.10
CA PHE A 10 -5.58 10.03 -6.69
C PHE A 10 -4.69 11.16 -7.17
N ARG A 11 -3.76 11.56 -6.33
CA ARG A 11 -2.73 12.53 -6.66
C ARG A 11 -1.39 12.10 -6.07
N PRO A 12 -0.27 12.49 -6.69
CA PRO A 12 1.03 12.30 -6.04
C PRO A 12 1.07 13.05 -4.71
N LEU A 13 1.71 12.44 -3.70
CA LEU A 13 2.03 13.15 -2.46
C LEU A 13 3.31 13.94 -2.69
N ASP A 14 3.30 15.22 -2.30
CA ASP A 14 4.51 16.04 -2.30
C ASP A 14 5.27 15.75 -0.99
N LEU A 15 6.26 14.87 -1.08
CA LEU A 15 6.95 14.40 0.12
C LEU A 15 7.71 15.52 0.84
N GLU A 16 8.17 16.56 0.13
CA GLU A 16 8.84 17.69 0.77
C GLU A 16 7.90 18.48 1.66
N ARG A 17 6.67 18.72 1.18
CA ARG A 17 5.67 19.48 1.93
C ARG A 17 4.82 18.63 2.86
N GLU A 18 4.61 17.38 2.50
CA GLU A 18 3.67 16.49 3.17
C GLU A 18 4.35 15.33 3.88
N SER A 19 5.65 15.46 4.21
CA SER A 19 6.38 14.40 4.90
C SER A 19 5.74 14.01 6.22
N GLN A 20 5.16 14.98 6.93
CA GLN A 20 4.51 14.73 8.22
C GLN A 20 3.26 13.87 8.03
N THR A 21 2.49 14.12 6.97
CA THR A 21 1.32 13.30 6.65
C THR A 21 1.70 11.85 6.43
N TYR A 22 2.77 11.62 5.66
CA TYR A 22 3.28 10.28 5.43
C TYR A 22 3.79 9.63 6.72
N TYR A 23 4.58 10.38 7.49
CA TYR A 23 5.15 9.89 8.75
C TYR A 23 4.05 9.44 9.71
N GLU A 24 3.02 10.26 9.88
CA GLU A 24 1.90 9.95 10.79
C GLU A 24 1.09 8.74 10.31
N ALA A 25 0.90 8.60 9.01
CA ALA A 25 0.22 7.43 8.45
C ALA A 25 1.01 6.14 8.73
N ARG A 26 2.33 6.18 8.53
CA ARG A 26 3.19 5.04 8.84
C ARG A 26 3.16 4.70 10.32
N ARG A 27 3.22 5.72 11.17
CA ARG A 27 3.21 5.54 12.61
C ARG A 27 1.89 4.92 13.07
N GLU A 28 0.76 5.44 12.60
CA GLU A 28 -0.56 4.90 12.97
C GLU A 28 -0.70 3.45 12.51
N ALA A 29 -0.27 3.14 11.29
CA ALA A 29 -0.29 1.78 10.78
C ALA A 29 0.60 0.85 11.60
N TRP A 30 1.79 1.32 12.00
CA TRP A 30 2.72 0.55 12.83
C TRP A 30 2.09 0.21 14.17
N ILE A 31 1.52 1.20 14.84
CA ILE A 31 0.90 1.01 16.16
C ILE A 31 -0.28 0.04 16.06
N THR A 32 -1.09 0.17 15.03
CA THR A 32 -2.24 -0.72 14.81
C THR A 32 -1.81 -2.18 14.68
N VAL A 33 -0.69 -2.45 14.02
CA VAL A 33 -0.21 -3.82 13.79
C VAL A 33 0.64 -4.33 14.96
N HIS A 34 1.51 -3.50 15.51
CA HIS A 34 2.56 -3.94 16.45
C HIS A 34 2.36 -3.46 17.88
N GLY A 35 1.43 -2.52 18.12
CA GLY A 35 1.21 -1.92 19.43
C GLY A 35 2.11 -0.72 19.70
N GLU A 36 1.74 0.08 20.69
CA GLU A 36 2.43 1.34 21.01
C GLU A 36 3.82 1.12 21.61
N ASP A 37 4.04 -0.01 22.25
CA ASP A 37 5.30 -0.31 22.94
C ASP A 37 6.41 -0.78 21.99
N THR A 38 6.08 -1.02 20.73
CA THR A 38 7.07 -1.47 19.74
C THR A 38 7.74 -0.25 19.11
N PRO A 39 9.09 -0.15 19.14
CA PRO A 39 9.78 1.01 18.58
C PRO A 39 9.44 1.20 17.11
N PHE A 40 9.17 2.45 16.73
CA PHE A 40 8.86 2.84 15.36
C PHE A 40 10.01 3.65 14.76
N ASP A 41 10.58 3.15 13.68
CA ASP A 41 11.66 3.83 12.94
C ASP A 41 11.08 4.61 11.77
N GLY A 42 10.50 5.77 12.05
CA GLY A 42 9.87 6.60 11.02
C GLY A 42 10.85 7.14 9.99
N GLU A 43 12.11 7.38 10.37
CA GLU A 43 13.11 7.90 9.44
C GLU A 43 13.45 6.87 8.36
N SER A 44 13.51 5.60 8.69
CA SER A 44 13.72 4.53 7.73
C SER A 44 12.60 4.50 6.68
N PHE A 45 11.35 4.64 7.11
CA PHE A 45 10.22 4.70 6.19
C PHE A 45 10.27 5.94 5.30
N LEU A 46 10.68 7.09 5.84
CA LEU A 46 10.83 8.31 5.04
C LEU A 46 11.92 8.17 3.98
N GLN A 47 13.03 7.52 4.30
CA GLN A 47 14.10 7.26 3.35
C GLN A 47 13.59 6.41 2.18
N ASP A 48 12.83 5.34 2.47
CA ASP A 48 12.23 4.51 1.44
C ASP A 48 11.24 5.30 0.59
N ALA A 49 10.43 6.14 1.19
CA ALA A 49 9.49 6.98 0.47
C ALA A 49 10.20 7.94 -0.49
N ARG A 50 11.29 8.57 -0.04
CA ARG A 50 12.10 9.45 -0.89
C ARG A 50 12.66 8.69 -2.08
N LEU A 51 13.15 7.48 -1.85
CA LEU A 51 13.67 6.63 -2.91
C LEU A 51 12.59 6.32 -3.94
N HIS A 52 11.43 5.90 -3.49
CA HIS A 52 10.33 5.54 -4.39
C HIS A 52 9.78 6.76 -5.14
N CYS A 53 9.67 7.91 -4.49
CA CYS A 53 9.26 9.16 -5.15
C CYS A 53 10.31 9.63 -6.18
N GLY A 54 11.56 9.28 -5.99
CA GLY A 54 12.61 9.54 -6.97
C GLY A 54 12.51 8.65 -8.21
N ARG A 55 11.87 7.49 -8.08
CA ARG A 55 11.68 6.54 -9.18
C ARG A 55 10.43 6.83 -10.01
N THR A 56 9.40 7.37 -9.38
CA THR A 56 8.16 7.75 -10.05
C THR A 56 7.44 8.83 -9.23
N PRO A 57 6.77 9.80 -9.90
CA PRO A 57 5.93 10.77 -9.17
C PRO A 57 4.83 10.11 -8.35
N TRP A 58 4.44 8.89 -8.69
CA TRP A 58 3.40 8.12 -8.01
C TRP A 58 3.96 7.24 -6.89
N GLY A 59 5.23 7.41 -6.54
CA GLY A 59 5.91 6.59 -5.50
C GLY A 59 5.20 6.63 -4.15
N VAL A 60 4.65 7.77 -3.75
CA VAL A 60 3.64 7.85 -2.70
C VAL A 60 2.45 8.61 -3.27
N THR A 61 1.30 7.98 -3.27
CA THR A 61 0.09 8.49 -3.88
C THR A 61 -0.97 8.69 -2.79
N CYS A 62 -1.59 9.89 -2.78
CA CYS A 62 -2.73 10.15 -1.91
C CYS A 62 -4.01 9.70 -2.56
N ALA A 63 -4.83 8.97 -1.81
CA ALA A 63 -6.21 8.67 -2.17
C ALA A 63 -7.10 9.72 -1.51
N MET A 64 -7.86 10.45 -2.31
CA MET A 64 -8.63 11.60 -1.86
C MET A 64 -10.13 11.34 -1.95
N ALA A 65 -10.83 11.64 -0.87
CA ALA A 65 -12.29 11.69 -0.82
C ALA A 65 -12.67 13.18 -0.81
N GLY A 66 -12.98 13.73 -1.98
CA GLY A 66 -13.13 15.18 -2.11
C GLY A 66 -11.80 15.88 -1.84
N ASP A 67 -11.76 16.78 -0.87
CA ASP A 67 -10.56 17.51 -0.46
C ASP A 67 -9.85 16.89 0.75
N ARG A 68 -10.31 15.74 1.23
CA ARG A 68 -9.74 15.06 2.40
C ARG A 68 -8.98 13.82 1.98
N MET A 69 -7.85 13.59 2.65
CA MET A 69 -7.09 12.37 2.44
C MET A 69 -7.83 11.18 3.06
N ALA A 70 -8.13 10.19 2.25
CA ALA A 70 -8.72 8.93 2.67
C ALA A 70 -7.67 7.86 2.94
N GLY A 71 -6.54 7.93 2.25
CA GLY A 71 -5.49 6.95 2.39
C GLY A 71 -4.26 7.26 1.57
N LEU A 72 -3.31 6.34 1.62
CA LEU A 72 -2.06 6.41 0.87
C LEU A 72 -1.78 5.05 0.25
N ILE A 73 -1.18 5.07 -0.94
CA ILE A 73 -0.58 3.86 -1.50
C ILE A 73 0.82 4.19 -1.99
N GLN A 74 1.77 3.33 -1.65
CA GLN A 74 3.17 3.49 -2.03
C GLN A 74 3.52 2.45 -3.09
N LEU A 75 4.25 2.88 -4.11
CA LEU A 75 4.58 2.04 -5.25
C LEU A 75 6.10 2.08 -5.46
N ASP A 76 6.70 0.91 -5.64
CA ASP A 76 8.10 0.78 -5.98
C ASP A 76 8.23 0.06 -7.32
N PRO A 77 8.43 0.81 -8.42
CA PRO A 77 8.42 0.20 -9.75
C PRO A 77 9.65 -0.64 -10.08
N GLU A 78 10.68 -0.63 -9.23
CA GLU A 78 11.90 -1.39 -9.51
C GLU A 78 11.94 -2.75 -8.83
N ARG A 79 11.40 -2.85 -7.61
CA ARG A 79 11.42 -4.12 -6.89
C ARG A 79 10.52 -5.13 -7.61
N TYR A 80 11.03 -6.33 -7.83
CA TYR A 80 10.33 -7.41 -8.51
C TYR A 80 10.00 -7.14 -10.00
N ALA A 81 10.57 -6.08 -10.59
CA ALA A 81 10.34 -5.77 -11.99
C ALA A 81 10.73 -6.93 -12.91
N LYS A 82 11.84 -7.61 -12.60
CA LYS A 82 12.31 -8.76 -13.38
C LYS A 82 11.37 -9.95 -13.32
N ASP A 83 10.56 -10.04 -12.27
CA ASP A 83 9.57 -11.12 -12.10
C ASP A 83 8.23 -10.77 -12.76
N GLY A 84 8.12 -9.63 -13.41
CA GLY A 84 6.86 -9.15 -13.97
C GLY A 84 5.88 -8.70 -12.92
N ALA A 85 6.34 -8.37 -11.71
CA ALA A 85 5.49 -7.96 -10.60
C ALA A 85 5.69 -6.49 -10.26
N GLY A 86 4.60 -5.85 -9.83
CA GLY A 86 4.62 -4.52 -9.25
C GLY A 86 4.54 -4.61 -7.73
N TYR A 87 5.44 -3.93 -7.04
CA TYR A 87 5.49 -3.99 -5.58
C TYR A 87 4.73 -2.83 -4.95
N ILE A 88 4.00 -3.14 -3.89
CA ILE A 88 3.24 -2.18 -3.07
C ILE A 88 3.84 -2.19 -1.67
N PRO A 89 4.78 -1.26 -1.36
CA PRO A 89 5.38 -1.18 -0.01
C PRO A 89 4.40 -0.80 1.09
N PHE A 90 3.34 -0.06 0.78
CA PHE A 90 2.42 0.45 1.78
C PHE A 90 1.06 0.70 1.17
N CYS A 91 0.01 0.29 1.88
CA CYS A 91 -1.37 0.53 1.51
C CYS A 91 -2.13 0.90 2.78
N TYR A 92 -2.74 2.08 2.82
CA TYR A 92 -3.24 2.66 4.05
C TYR A 92 -4.57 3.37 3.83
N ILE A 93 -5.52 3.12 4.71
CA ILE A 93 -6.78 3.86 4.79
C ILE A 93 -6.83 4.52 6.18
N VAL A 94 -7.23 5.78 6.24
CA VAL A 94 -7.39 6.47 7.53
C VAL A 94 -8.41 5.72 8.40
N PRO A 95 -8.22 5.70 9.74
CA PRO A 95 -9.08 4.88 10.60
C PRO A 95 -10.58 5.13 10.43
N GLN A 96 -10.98 6.39 10.21
CA GLN A 96 -12.38 6.77 10.10
C GLN A 96 -13.09 6.19 8.88
N LEU A 97 -12.33 5.78 7.87
CA LEU A 97 -12.87 5.28 6.60
C LEU A 97 -12.61 3.80 6.38
N ARG A 98 -12.11 3.09 7.39
CA ARG A 98 -11.87 1.64 7.30
C ARG A 98 -13.17 0.85 7.28
N ALA A 99 -13.12 -0.34 6.71
CA ALA A 99 -14.24 -1.28 6.62
C ALA A 99 -15.42 -0.74 5.80
N GLN A 100 -15.17 0.18 4.87
CA GLN A 100 -16.19 0.78 4.01
C GLN A 100 -15.98 0.46 2.53
N GLY A 101 -15.13 -0.52 2.22
CA GLY A 101 -14.91 -0.96 0.86
C GLY A 101 -14.00 -0.06 0.02
N LEU A 102 -13.28 0.89 0.65
CA LEU A 102 -12.43 1.83 -0.09
C LEU A 102 -11.08 1.23 -0.49
N GLY A 103 -10.61 0.24 0.26
CA GLY A 103 -9.29 -0.36 -0.01
C GLY A 103 -9.15 -0.95 -1.39
N VAL A 104 -10.23 -1.48 -1.98
CA VAL A 104 -10.19 -2.02 -3.33
C VAL A 104 -9.86 -0.95 -4.37
N GLN A 105 -10.21 0.31 -4.11
CA GLN A 105 -9.89 1.42 -5.02
C GLN A 105 -8.39 1.72 -5.01
N LEU A 106 -7.71 1.53 -3.86
CA LEU A 106 -6.25 1.67 -3.80
C LEU A 106 -5.57 0.56 -4.60
N ILE A 107 -6.06 -0.67 -4.49
CA ILE A 107 -5.57 -1.76 -5.32
C ILE A 107 -5.79 -1.44 -6.81
N GLY A 108 -6.94 -0.87 -7.16
CA GLY A 108 -7.22 -0.41 -8.52
C GLY A 108 -6.21 0.62 -9.02
N GLN A 109 -5.78 1.54 -8.15
CA GLN A 109 -4.74 2.51 -8.52
C GLN A 109 -3.41 1.81 -8.84
N ALA A 110 -3.02 0.83 -8.02
CA ALA A 110 -1.82 0.06 -8.29
C ALA A 110 -1.92 -0.71 -9.62
N VAL A 111 -3.07 -1.31 -9.91
CA VAL A 111 -3.32 -1.99 -11.18
C VAL A 111 -3.15 -1.00 -12.33
N SER A 112 -3.77 0.18 -12.24
CA SER A 112 -3.70 1.21 -13.28
C SER A 112 -2.27 1.69 -13.52
N PHE A 113 -1.45 1.71 -12.47
CA PHE A 113 -0.05 2.10 -12.58
C PHE A 113 0.81 1.01 -13.24
N TYR A 114 0.64 -0.24 -12.79
CA TYR A 114 1.55 -1.33 -13.18
C TYR A 114 1.21 -2.01 -14.50
N ARG A 115 -0.06 -2.08 -14.89
CA ARG A 115 -0.45 -2.70 -16.17
C ARG A 115 0.21 -2.04 -17.38
N PRO A 116 0.22 -0.70 -17.52
CA PRO A 116 0.91 -0.05 -18.64
C PRO A 116 2.41 -0.37 -18.70
N LEU A 117 3.02 -0.73 -17.56
CA LEU A 117 4.42 -1.12 -17.50
C LEU A 117 4.63 -2.61 -17.83
N GLY A 118 3.57 -3.32 -18.22
CA GLY A 118 3.64 -4.73 -18.60
C GLY A 118 3.71 -5.70 -17.42
N ARG A 119 3.44 -5.25 -16.22
CA ARG A 119 3.46 -6.14 -15.06
C ARG A 119 2.21 -7.01 -15.05
N GLN A 120 2.40 -8.27 -14.72
CA GLN A 120 1.31 -9.25 -14.69
C GLN A 120 0.84 -9.55 -13.29
N TYR A 121 1.59 -9.13 -12.28
CA TYR A 121 1.28 -9.42 -10.88
C TYR A 121 1.47 -8.17 -10.04
N LEU A 122 0.73 -8.11 -8.92
CA LEU A 122 1.02 -7.23 -7.81
C LEU A 122 1.56 -8.06 -6.66
N ARG A 123 2.56 -7.54 -5.95
CA ARG A 123 3.11 -8.16 -4.74
C ARG A 123 3.12 -7.19 -3.59
N LEU A 124 2.92 -7.71 -2.40
CA LEU A 124 3.08 -6.94 -1.17
C LEU A 124 3.50 -7.88 -0.04
N ARG A 125 3.94 -7.29 1.04
CA ARG A 125 4.25 -8.03 2.28
C ARG A 125 3.23 -7.71 3.33
N CYS A 126 2.79 -8.71 4.06
CA CYS A 126 1.79 -8.58 5.11
C CYS A 126 2.22 -9.41 6.31
N ALA A 127 2.22 -8.81 7.49
CA ALA A 127 2.52 -9.55 8.71
C ALA A 127 1.61 -10.77 8.81
N SER A 128 2.20 -11.93 9.11
CA SER A 128 1.48 -13.20 9.13
C SER A 128 0.30 -13.18 10.10
N TYR A 129 0.40 -12.40 11.16
CA TYR A 129 -0.63 -12.32 12.21
C TYR A 129 -1.62 -11.16 12.00
N ASN A 130 -1.45 -10.35 10.95
CA ASN A 130 -2.38 -9.27 10.67
C ASN A 130 -3.62 -9.82 9.97
N THR A 131 -4.48 -10.46 10.75
CA THR A 131 -5.65 -11.19 10.23
C THR A 131 -6.60 -10.32 9.40
N PRO A 132 -6.96 -9.10 9.84
CA PRO A 132 -7.83 -8.26 9.01
C PRO A 132 -7.25 -7.96 7.63
N ALA A 133 -5.95 -7.63 7.55
CA ALA A 133 -5.29 -7.36 6.28
C ALA A 133 -5.21 -8.63 5.42
N GLN A 134 -4.88 -9.78 6.04
CA GLN A 134 -4.84 -11.06 5.33
C GLN A 134 -6.18 -11.38 4.67
N HIS A 135 -7.28 -11.21 5.41
CA HIS A 135 -8.62 -11.45 4.89
C HIS A 135 -8.97 -10.47 3.76
N PHE A 136 -8.62 -9.20 3.92
CA PHE A 136 -8.84 -8.20 2.90
C PHE A 136 -8.14 -8.58 1.59
N TYR A 137 -6.84 -8.89 1.67
CA TYR A 137 -6.10 -9.23 0.47
C TYR A 137 -6.59 -10.52 -0.19
N GLN A 138 -6.90 -11.53 0.60
CA GLN A 138 -7.47 -12.78 0.08
C GLN A 138 -8.78 -12.54 -0.66
N ARG A 139 -9.65 -11.70 -0.10
CA ARG A 139 -10.93 -11.35 -0.74
C ARG A 139 -10.73 -10.78 -2.13
N TYR A 140 -9.69 -9.99 -2.32
CA TYR A 140 -9.44 -9.32 -3.60
C TYR A 140 -8.41 -10.06 -4.46
N GLY A 141 -8.24 -11.34 -4.23
CA GLY A 141 -7.51 -12.21 -5.16
C GLY A 141 -6.03 -12.36 -4.90
N PHE A 142 -5.54 -11.87 -3.75
CA PHE A 142 -4.16 -12.11 -3.36
C PHE A 142 -4.03 -13.50 -2.74
N TYR A 143 -2.90 -14.16 -2.97
CA TYR A 143 -2.58 -15.46 -2.38
C TYR A 143 -1.11 -15.47 -1.96
N LYS A 144 -0.83 -16.27 -0.94
CA LYS A 144 0.52 -16.36 -0.39
C LYS A 144 1.43 -17.14 -1.35
N ILE A 145 2.57 -16.56 -1.67
CA ILE A 145 3.58 -17.21 -2.51
C ILE A 145 4.88 -17.51 -1.77
N GLY A 146 5.06 -16.98 -0.58
CA GLY A 146 6.27 -17.20 0.20
C GLY A 146 6.22 -16.50 1.52
N GLU A 147 7.31 -16.63 2.25
CA GLU A 147 7.50 -15.99 3.54
C GLU A 147 8.86 -15.31 3.56
N GLU A 148 8.96 -14.27 4.38
CA GLU A 148 10.22 -13.57 4.57
C GLU A 148 10.32 -13.21 6.05
N GLN A 149 11.52 -13.30 6.61
CA GLN A 149 11.75 -12.88 7.97
C GLN A 149 11.90 -11.37 7.98
N GLY A 150 10.91 -10.67 8.51
CA GLY A 150 11.00 -9.24 8.75
C GLY A 150 11.98 -8.96 9.89
N SER A 151 12.29 -7.69 10.10
CA SER A 151 13.20 -7.30 11.19
C SER A 151 12.63 -7.63 12.56
N ARG A 152 11.31 -7.76 12.68
CA ARG A 152 10.63 -8.02 13.96
C ARG A 152 9.59 -9.14 13.88
N VAL A 153 8.99 -9.35 12.72
CA VAL A 153 7.85 -10.26 12.58
C VAL A 153 7.96 -11.03 11.29
N PRO A 154 7.39 -12.24 11.24
CA PRO A 154 7.28 -12.97 9.97
C PRO A 154 6.37 -12.22 9.02
N LEU A 155 6.76 -12.16 7.77
CA LEU A 155 5.99 -11.51 6.71
C LEU A 155 5.61 -12.54 5.67
N ASP A 156 4.34 -12.54 5.28
CA ASP A 156 3.89 -13.30 4.13
C ASP A 156 4.04 -12.45 2.88
N ILE A 157 4.53 -13.07 1.82
CA ILE A 157 4.56 -12.42 0.50
C ILE A 157 3.27 -12.83 -0.20
N LEU A 158 2.47 -11.83 -0.54
CA LEU A 158 1.18 -12.02 -1.20
C LEU A 158 1.25 -11.51 -2.63
N GLU A 159 0.58 -12.21 -3.53
CA GLU A 159 0.61 -11.90 -4.96
C GLU A 159 -0.79 -11.99 -5.55
N LYS A 160 -1.09 -11.08 -6.48
CA LYS A 160 -2.35 -11.08 -7.23
C LYS A 160 -2.02 -10.98 -8.71
N TYR A 161 -2.68 -11.83 -9.52
CA TYR A 161 -2.59 -11.71 -10.97
C TYR A 161 -3.40 -10.51 -11.45
N ILE A 162 -2.79 -9.65 -12.27
CA ILE A 162 -3.44 -8.46 -12.83
C ILE A 162 -3.31 -8.38 -14.34
N GLY A 163 -2.78 -9.42 -14.98
CA GLY A 163 -2.66 -9.48 -16.42
C GLY A 163 -4.04 -9.46 -17.10
N TYR A 164 -4.01 -9.17 -18.40
CA TYR A 164 -5.25 -9.25 -19.16
C TYR A 164 -5.62 -10.69 -19.42
N ASP A 165 -6.92 -10.97 -19.38
CA ASP A 165 -7.41 -12.29 -19.73
C ASP A 165 -7.05 -12.63 -21.17
N ARG A 166 -6.75 -13.89 -21.38
CA ARG A 166 -6.38 -14.39 -22.69
C ARG A 166 -7.55 -14.95 -23.44
#